data_2eeef14ce1ce9b52acc57a4c2ab1012b
#
_entry.id   2eeef14ce1ce9b52acc57a4c2ab1012b
#
_cell.length_a   1.000
_cell.length_b   1.000
_cell.length_c   1.000
_cell.angle_alpha   90.00
_cell.angle_beta   90.00
_cell.angle_gamma   90.00
#
_symmetry.space_group_name_H-M   'P 1'
#
loop_
_entity.id
_entity.type
_entity.pdbx_description
1 polymer ?
#
loop_
_entity_poly.entity_id
_entity_poly.type
_entity_poly.pdbx_seq_one_letter_code
_entity_poly.pdbx_strand_id
1 'polypeptide(L)'
;MRISIFFLMQIWFITSYGQNFLFQNQSFFKPYLTNPALAGSQGNGNVGVIYKKQLVDFENSPNSQAISIDYPFLRNTTGLGFNFFKDENGPSSFMGFESTFAYHILTTKKDEEKPSGFSFGLSANMNQFSMDRQYLIGEGSDDDIFNDDTKFNDISPNVNVGFNFFSHGFNLGVSVYNLMSWENTVYREENDLQRAFTVFISTGMEWKVKENWLIRPAMLIRTQKNADFQLDIMSEIRYISNNGSSFSLTPFSRSFTYRTISGNQSVGLNALISKHPFSLGYQFDFPVSGNNAYAGDHIFFIAYQLSAKPKVANKKS
;
A
#
# COMPACT_ATOMS: atom_id res chain seq x y z
N MET A 1 -27.04 -40.63 39.80
CA MET A 1 -26.80 -39.18 39.70
C MET A 1 -26.08 -38.96 38.37
N ARG A 2 -26.85 -38.63 37.31
CA ARG A 2 -26.35 -38.44 35.95
C ARG A 2 -26.08 -36.97 35.77
N ILE A 3 -24.82 -36.60 35.64
CA ILE A 3 -24.42 -35.22 35.29
C ILE A 3 -24.42 -35.13 33.75
N SER A 4 -25.46 -34.50 33.22
CA SER A 4 -25.52 -34.11 31.81
C SER A 4 -24.59 -32.94 31.57
N ILE A 5 -23.47 -33.19 30.91
CA ILE A 5 -22.58 -32.13 30.41
C ILE A 5 -23.25 -31.53 29.16
N PHE A 6 -23.89 -30.39 29.34
CA PHE A 6 -24.35 -29.54 28.25
C PHE A 6 -23.11 -28.89 27.63
N PHE A 7 -22.62 -29.46 26.52
CA PHE A 7 -21.66 -28.79 25.65
C PHE A 7 -22.38 -27.63 24.96
N LEU A 8 -22.24 -26.44 25.50
CA LEU A 8 -22.55 -25.19 24.82
C LEU A 8 -21.56 -25.02 23.67
N MET A 9 -21.96 -25.50 22.52
CA MET A 9 -21.31 -25.23 21.26
C MET A 9 -21.56 -23.76 20.91
N GLN A 10 -20.74 -22.87 21.45
CA GLN A 10 -20.67 -21.48 21.00
C GLN A 10 -20.09 -21.53 19.58
N ILE A 11 -20.97 -21.48 18.59
CA ILE A 11 -20.61 -21.13 17.22
C ILE A 11 -20.21 -19.66 17.28
N TRP A 12 -18.92 -19.43 17.42
CA TRP A 12 -18.33 -18.12 17.19
C TRP A 12 -18.45 -17.87 15.71
N PHE A 13 -19.40 -17.03 15.33
CA PHE A 13 -19.39 -16.41 14.01
C PHE A 13 -18.10 -15.57 13.94
N ILE A 14 -17.08 -16.14 13.34
CA ILE A 14 -15.90 -15.41 12.91
C ILE A 14 -16.34 -14.58 11.73
N THR A 15 -16.78 -13.35 11.99
CA THR A 15 -16.94 -12.38 10.92
C THR A 15 -15.54 -12.03 10.43
N SER A 16 -15.12 -12.69 9.36
CA SER A 16 -13.88 -12.42 8.67
C SER A 16 -14.04 -11.12 7.89
N TYR A 17 -13.66 -10.00 8.47
CA TYR A 17 -13.54 -8.74 7.77
C TYR A 17 -12.17 -8.70 7.09
N GLY A 18 -12.08 -9.34 5.93
CA GLY A 18 -10.87 -9.34 5.09
C GLY A 18 -10.82 -8.11 4.19
N GLN A 19 -10.57 -6.93 4.72
CA GLN A 19 -10.36 -5.75 3.89
C GLN A 19 -8.89 -5.39 3.88
N ASN A 20 -8.25 -5.66 2.75
CA ASN A 20 -6.90 -5.23 2.48
C ASN A 20 -6.90 -3.79 1.96
N PHE A 21 -6.18 -2.91 2.65
CA PHE A 21 -5.88 -1.60 2.10
C PHE A 21 -5.06 -1.78 0.80
N LEU A 22 -5.55 -1.25 -0.30
CA LEU A 22 -5.07 -1.52 -1.66
C LEU A 22 -3.56 -1.33 -1.82
N PHE A 23 -3.00 -0.28 -1.20
CA PHE A 23 -1.62 0.15 -1.41
C PHE A 23 -0.60 -0.44 -0.45
N GLN A 24 -1.03 -1.21 0.52
CA GLN A 24 -0.20 -1.68 1.59
C GLN A 24 0.99 -2.53 1.12
N ASN A 25 0.72 -3.47 0.22
CA ASN A 25 1.76 -4.34 -0.34
C ASN A 25 2.62 -3.62 -1.38
N GLN A 26 2.21 -2.44 -1.83
CA GLN A 26 2.87 -1.64 -2.85
C GLN A 26 3.88 -0.66 -2.27
N SER A 27 3.91 -0.49 -0.96
CA SER A 27 4.85 0.39 -0.25
C SER A 27 6.32 0.07 -0.55
N PHE A 28 6.64 -1.19 -0.83
CA PHE A 28 7.99 -1.61 -1.24
C PHE A 28 8.42 -0.98 -2.56
N PHE A 29 7.49 -0.86 -3.52
CA PHE A 29 7.76 -0.34 -4.85
C PHE A 29 7.55 1.17 -4.91
N LYS A 30 6.51 1.65 -4.23
CA LYS A 30 6.06 3.05 -4.25
C LYS A 30 5.71 3.55 -2.84
N PRO A 31 6.70 3.98 -2.04
CA PRO A 31 6.47 4.41 -0.65
C PRO A 31 5.49 5.58 -0.50
N TYR A 32 5.37 6.46 -1.50
CA TYR A 32 4.46 7.61 -1.42
C TYR A 32 2.97 7.20 -1.40
N LEU A 33 2.64 5.97 -1.85
CA LEU A 33 1.27 5.43 -1.78
C LEU A 33 0.83 5.09 -0.34
N THR A 34 1.75 5.06 0.61
CA THR A 34 1.46 4.89 2.04
C THR A 34 1.84 6.12 2.87
N ASN A 35 2.59 7.07 2.30
CA ASN A 35 2.89 8.33 2.96
C ASN A 35 3.03 9.45 1.91
N PRO A 36 2.05 10.35 1.79
CA PRO A 36 2.09 11.46 0.83
C PRO A 36 3.36 12.31 0.89
N ALA A 37 3.99 12.43 2.07
CA ALA A 37 5.23 13.19 2.25
C ALA A 37 6.43 12.63 1.46
N LEU A 38 6.32 11.42 0.90
CA LEU A 38 7.37 10.76 0.13
C LEU A 38 7.24 10.95 -1.38
N ALA A 39 6.21 11.65 -1.88
CA ALA A 39 6.07 11.93 -3.31
C ALA A 39 7.29 12.72 -3.81
N GLY A 40 7.89 12.28 -4.93
CA GLY A 40 9.07 12.90 -5.53
C GLY A 40 10.37 12.80 -4.71
N SER A 41 10.36 12.15 -3.54
CA SER A 41 11.54 12.05 -2.65
C SER A 41 12.71 11.27 -3.24
N GLN A 42 12.47 10.42 -4.24
CA GLN A 42 13.50 9.62 -4.89
C GLN A 42 14.38 10.42 -5.87
N GLY A 43 14.10 11.69 -6.09
CA GLY A 43 14.92 12.59 -6.91
C GLY A 43 14.76 12.43 -8.42
N ASN A 44 14.08 11.38 -8.90
CA ASN A 44 13.76 11.13 -10.30
C ASN A 44 12.27 10.91 -10.46
N GLY A 45 11.72 11.34 -11.60
CA GLY A 45 10.34 11.03 -11.94
C GLY A 45 10.17 9.55 -12.26
N ASN A 46 9.02 9.01 -11.95
CA ASN A 46 8.72 7.59 -12.07
C ASN A 46 7.29 7.37 -12.51
N VAL A 47 7.09 6.57 -13.54
CA VAL A 47 5.78 6.00 -13.91
C VAL A 47 5.82 4.51 -13.57
N GLY A 48 4.86 4.03 -12.79
CA GLY A 48 4.81 2.63 -12.39
C GLY A 48 3.44 2.01 -12.61
N VAL A 49 3.43 0.74 -12.98
CA VAL A 49 2.24 -0.10 -13.07
C VAL A 49 2.39 -1.24 -12.09
N ILE A 50 1.36 -1.51 -11.33
CA ILE A 50 1.29 -2.59 -10.36
C ILE A 50 0.08 -3.46 -10.69
N TYR A 51 0.28 -4.76 -10.71
CA TYR A 51 -0.78 -5.75 -10.79
C TYR A 51 -0.63 -6.73 -9.63
N LYS A 52 -1.69 -6.89 -8.83
CA LYS A 52 -1.76 -7.82 -7.71
C LYS A 52 -2.85 -8.84 -7.96
N LYS A 53 -2.55 -10.12 -7.79
CA LYS A 53 -3.49 -11.22 -7.78
C LYS A 53 -3.42 -11.92 -6.44
N GLN A 54 -4.57 -12.07 -5.77
CA GLN A 54 -4.69 -12.77 -4.49
C GLN A 54 -5.43 -14.09 -4.70
N LEU A 55 -5.29 -15.03 -3.78
CA LEU A 55 -6.05 -16.29 -3.75
C LEU A 55 -6.09 -16.98 -5.13
N VAL A 56 -4.93 -17.19 -5.75
CA VAL A 56 -4.79 -17.60 -7.17
C VAL A 56 -5.55 -18.87 -7.51
N ASP A 57 -5.77 -19.75 -6.53
CA ASP A 57 -6.46 -21.03 -6.72
C ASP A 57 -7.99 -20.91 -6.80
N PHE A 58 -8.54 -19.72 -6.57
CA PHE A 58 -9.99 -19.51 -6.56
C PHE A 58 -10.46 -18.78 -7.82
N GLU A 59 -11.60 -19.26 -8.34
CA GLU A 59 -12.31 -18.57 -9.42
C GLU A 59 -12.83 -17.21 -8.93
N ASN A 60 -12.74 -16.17 -9.77
CA ASN A 60 -13.08 -14.78 -9.41
C ASN A 60 -12.28 -14.21 -8.21
N SER A 61 -11.05 -14.70 -8.04
CA SER A 61 -10.17 -14.26 -6.97
C SER A 61 -9.83 -12.76 -7.06
N PRO A 62 -9.62 -12.09 -5.91
CA PRO A 62 -9.35 -10.65 -5.88
C PRO A 62 -8.15 -10.26 -6.73
N ASN A 63 -8.29 -9.15 -7.46
CA ASN A 63 -7.21 -8.55 -8.21
C ASN A 63 -7.18 -7.04 -8.04
N SER A 64 -6.00 -6.47 -8.01
CA SER A 64 -5.80 -5.03 -7.88
C SER A 64 -4.84 -4.54 -8.96
N GLN A 65 -5.14 -3.39 -9.53
CA GLN A 65 -4.34 -2.75 -10.55
C GLN A 65 -4.12 -1.30 -10.16
N ALA A 66 -2.91 -0.78 -10.39
CA ALA A 66 -2.64 0.63 -10.18
C ALA A 66 -1.64 1.15 -11.21
N ILE A 67 -1.86 2.40 -11.63
CA ILE A 67 -0.92 3.19 -12.40
C ILE A 67 -0.56 4.39 -11.56
N SER A 68 0.72 4.58 -11.31
CA SER A 68 1.21 5.65 -10.45
C SER A 68 2.30 6.47 -11.11
N ILE A 69 2.27 7.77 -10.90
CA ILE A 69 3.28 8.70 -11.37
C ILE A 69 3.73 9.50 -10.15
N ASP A 70 5.03 9.58 -9.90
CA ASP A 70 5.60 10.51 -8.94
C ASP A 70 6.76 11.27 -9.56
N TYR A 71 6.83 12.57 -9.34
CA TYR A 71 7.78 13.45 -9.98
C TYR A 71 8.30 14.52 -9.01
N PRO A 72 9.63 14.67 -8.87
CA PRO A 72 10.23 15.79 -8.14
C PRO A 72 10.13 17.06 -8.96
N PHE A 73 9.68 18.13 -8.33
CA PHE A 73 9.53 19.44 -8.93
C PHE A 73 10.35 20.50 -8.18
N LEU A 74 10.52 21.69 -8.73
CA LEU A 74 11.25 22.81 -8.10
C LEU A 74 12.57 22.41 -7.42
N ARG A 75 13.48 21.78 -8.17
CA ARG A 75 14.80 21.33 -7.68
C ARG A 75 14.72 20.34 -6.52
N ASN A 76 13.74 19.44 -6.54
CA ASN A 76 13.49 18.43 -5.51
C ASN A 76 13.07 19.00 -4.14
N THR A 77 12.57 20.24 -4.09
CA THR A 77 11.93 20.79 -2.88
C THR A 77 10.46 20.47 -2.81
N THR A 78 9.86 20.08 -3.94
CA THR A 78 8.46 19.68 -4.02
C THR A 78 8.35 18.36 -4.78
N GLY A 79 7.35 17.57 -4.45
CA GLY A 79 6.97 16.34 -5.15
C GLY A 79 5.51 16.37 -5.56
N LEU A 80 5.24 15.84 -6.74
CA LEU A 80 3.89 15.61 -7.25
C LEU A 80 3.68 14.13 -7.44
N GLY A 81 2.54 13.61 -7.00
CA GLY A 81 2.14 12.23 -7.20
C GLY A 81 0.75 12.15 -7.80
N PHE A 82 0.55 11.19 -8.68
CA PHE A 82 -0.76 10.82 -9.21
C PHE A 82 -0.88 9.32 -9.17
N ASN A 83 -2.04 8.83 -8.78
CA ASN A 83 -2.33 7.42 -8.74
C ASN A 83 -3.76 7.16 -9.20
N PHE A 84 -3.91 6.20 -10.09
CA PHE A 84 -5.19 5.64 -10.47
C PHE A 84 -5.17 4.16 -10.15
N PHE A 85 -6.22 3.66 -9.54
CA PHE A 85 -6.28 2.27 -9.12
C PHE A 85 -7.67 1.68 -9.30
N LYS A 86 -7.71 0.35 -9.44
CA LYS A 86 -8.91 -0.46 -9.44
C LYS A 86 -8.65 -1.73 -8.65
N ASP A 87 -9.57 -2.08 -7.78
CA ASP A 87 -9.60 -3.31 -6.99
C ASP A 87 -10.91 -4.03 -7.22
N GLU A 88 -10.83 -5.30 -7.54
CA GLU A 88 -11.99 -6.16 -7.78
C GLU A 88 -11.93 -7.32 -6.79
N ASN A 89 -13.04 -7.54 -6.09
CA ASN A 89 -13.19 -8.61 -5.12
C ASN A 89 -14.59 -9.23 -5.22
N GLY A 90 -14.69 -10.30 -6.01
CA GLY A 90 -15.97 -10.92 -6.32
C GLY A 90 -16.95 -9.90 -6.92
N PRO A 91 -18.14 -9.69 -6.30
CA PRO A 91 -19.16 -8.75 -6.81
C PRO A 91 -18.83 -7.28 -6.57
N SER A 92 -17.81 -6.97 -5.77
CA SER A 92 -17.45 -5.61 -5.43
C SER A 92 -16.25 -5.10 -6.23
N SER A 93 -16.32 -3.83 -6.63
CA SER A 93 -15.23 -3.11 -7.28
C SER A 93 -15.01 -1.77 -6.58
N PHE A 94 -13.76 -1.45 -6.33
CA PHE A 94 -13.33 -0.18 -5.77
C PHE A 94 -12.29 0.46 -6.69
N MET A 95 -12.58 1.64 -7.21
CA MET A 95 -11.64 2.37 -8.04
C MET A 95 -11.46 3.79 -7.51
N GLY A 96 -10.34 4.39 -7.81
CA GLY A 96 -10.09 5.75 -7.37
C GLY A 96 -8.94 6.42 -8.09
N PHE A 97 -8.92 7.72 -7.89
CA PHE A 97 -7.89 8.62 -8.35
C PHE A 97 -7.36 9.41 -7.15
N GLU A 98 -6.05 9.50 -7.02
CA GLU A 98 -5.38 10.29 -5.98
C GLU A 98 -4.39 11.26 -6.60
N SER A 99 -4.39 12.50 -6.13
CA SER A 99 -3.43 13.55 -6.46
C SER A 99 -2.70 13.94 -5.18
N THR A 100 -1.37 13.93 -5.22
CA THR A 100 -0.50 14.13 -4.07
C THR A 100 0.45 15.31 -4.31
N PHE A 101 0.61 16.14 -3.29
CA PHE A 101 1.61 17.19 -3.22
C PHE A 101 2.49 16.97 -1.99
N ALA A 102 3.81 17.04 -2.16
CA ALA A 102 4.78 16.98 -1.07
C ALA A 102 5.70 18.20 -1.08
N TYR A 103 6.14 18.62 0.11
CA TYR A 103 7.13 19.66 0.29
C TYR A 103 8.28 19.14 1.15
N HIS A 104 9.52 19.25 0.65
CA HIS A 104 10.74 18.73 1.27
C HIS A 104 11.62 19.88 1.76
N ILE A 105 11.92 19.88 3.06
CA ILE A 105 12.78 20.86 3.73
C ILE A 105 14.10 20.15 4.10
N LEU A 106 15.18 20.56 3.46
CA LEU A 106 16.52 20.08 3.80
C LEU A 106 17.12 20.94 4.90
N THR A 107 17.64 20.32 5.95
CA THR A 107 18.35 20.97 7.06
C THR A 107 19.86 20.92 6.88
N THR A 108 20.36 20.05 6.00
CA THR A 108 21.76 19.90 5.63
C THR A 108 22.02 20.42 4.24
N LYS A 109 23.32 20.57 3.87
CA LYS A 109 23.68 20.98 2.52
C LYS A 109 23.18 19.96 1.50
N LYS A 110 22.69 20.44 0.36
CA LYS A 110 22.10 19.63 -0.70
C LYS A 110 23.05 18.57 -1.29
N ASP A 111 24.34 18.78 -1.17
CA ASP A 111 25.38 17.92 -1.76
C ASP A 111 25.89 16.85 -0.77
N GLU A 112 25.30 16.73 0.42
CA GLU A 112 25.61 15.64 1.34
C GLU A 112 25.12 14.30 0.80
N GLU A 113 25.94 13.26 0.95
CA GLU A 113 25.62 11.89 0.49
C GLU A 113 24.31 11.37 1.12
N LYS A 114 24.06 11.74 2.38
CA LYS A 114 22.84 11.39 3.12
C LYS A 114 22.26 12.64 3.79
N PRO A 115 21.40 13.38 3.09
CA PRO A 115 20.83 14.62 3.63
C PRO A 115 19.90 14.35 4.80
N SER A 116 19.71 15.38 5.63
CA SER A 116 18.74 15.40 6.72
C SER A 116 17.68 16.46 6.46
N GLY A 117 16.46 16.20 6.96
CA GLY A 117 15.36 17.13 6.75
C GLY A 117 14.01 16.56 7.15
N PHE A 118 12.99 17.28 6.69
CA PHE A 118 11.59 16.94 6.92
C PHE A 118 10.81 17.02 5.61
N SER A 119 9.77 16.25 5.49
CA SER A 119 8.83 16.33 4.38
C SER A 119 7.40 16.34 4.90
N PHE A 120 6.56 17.10 4.25
CA PHE A 120 5.11 17.17 4.49
C PHE A 120 4.40 16.80 3.20
N GLY A 121 3.29 16.10 3.31
CA GLY A 121 2.50 15.69 2.16
C GLY A 121 1.01 15.83 2.39
N LEU A 122 0.30 16.15 1.33
CA LEU A 122 -1.14 16.22 1.27
C LEU A 122 -1.60 15.49 0.01
N SER A 123 -2.60 14.62 0.14
CA SER A 123 -3.28 14.01 -1.00
C SER A 123 -4.77 14.29 -0.95
N ALA A 124 -5.34 14.53 -2.12
CA ALA A 124 -6.79 14.52 -2.32
C ALA A 124 -7.13 13.34 -3.24
N ASN A 125 -8.14 12.58 -2.88
CA ASN A 125 -8.58 11.45 -3.67
C ASN A 125 -10.10 11.46 -3.87
N MET A 126 -10.53 10.81 -4.93
CA MET A 126 -11.92 10.53 -5.22
C MET A 126 -12.04 9.04 -5.49
N ASN A 127 -12.88 8.38 -4.73
CA ASN A 127 -13.05 6.94 -4.77
C ASN A 127 -14.48 6.60 -5.17
N GLN A 128 -14.63 5.57 -5.98
CA GLN A 128 -15.91 4.99 -6.37
C GLN A 128 -15.95 3.54 -5.88
N PHE A 129 -16.97 3.22 -5.12
CA PHE A 129 -17.33 1.86 -4.76
C PHE A 129 -18.52 1.43 -5.61
N SER A 130 -18.46 0.22 -6.17
CA SER A 130 -19.60 -0.39 -6.86
C SER A 130 -19.77 -1.85 -6.44
N MET A 131 -21.02 -2.29 -6.35
CA MET A 131 -21.35 -3.66 -6.04
C MET A 131 -22.41 -4.17 -7.04
N ASP A 132 -22.12 -5.32 -7.64
CA ASP A 132 -23.06 -6.03 -8.49
C ASP A 132 -23.89 -7.01 -7.65
N ARG A 133 -25.15 -6.65 -7.40
CA ARG A 133 -26.05 -7.44 -6.55
C ARG A 133 -26.54 -8.71 -7.23
N GLN A 134 -26.45 -8.84 -8.55
CA GLN A 134 -26.85 -10.05 -9.26
C GLN A 134 -26.05 -11.27 -8.82
N TYR A 135 -24.80 -11.08 -8.38
CA TYR A 135 -23.99 -12.16 -7.81
C TYR A 135 -24.50 -12.70 -6.46
N LEU A 136 -25.31 -11.90 -5.75
CA LEU A 136 -25.85 -12.27 -4.44
C LEU A 136 -27.21 -12.95 -4.54
N ILE A 137 -27.89 -12.82 -5.69
CA ILE A 137 -29.20 -13.42 -5.97
C ILE A 137 -28.93 -14.77 -6.64
N GLY A 138 -29.07 -15.85 -5.89
CA GLY A 138 -29.06 -17.20 -6.47
C GLY A 138 -30.14 -17.35 -7.54
N GLU A 139 -29.88 -18.09 -8.62
CA GLU A 139 -30.87 -18.41 -9.63
C GLU A 139 -32.15 -18.99 -8.95
N GLY A 140 -33.23 -18.24 -8.96
CA GLY A 140 -34.56 -18.70 -8.49
C GLY A 140 -35.10 -18.03 -7.21
N SER A 141 -34.52 -16.99 -6.70
CA SER A 141 -35.17 -16.20 -5.62
C SER A 141 -36.03 -15.08 -6.19
N ASP A 142 -37.37 -15.28 -6.16
CA ASP A 142 -38.41 -14.27 -6.43
C ASP A 142 -38.51 -13.27 -5.25
N ASP A 143 -37.44 -12.82 -4.68
CA ASP A 143 -37.48 -11.90 -3.54
C ASP A 143 -37.59 -10.46 -4.06
N ASP A 144 -38.79 -9.89 -3.98
CA ASP A 144 -39.14 -8.52 -4.41
C ASP A 144 -38.29 -7.41 -3.73
N ILE A 145 -37.50 -7.76 -2.71
CA ILE A 145 -36.61 -6.83 -2.00
C ILE A 145 -35.45 -6.35 -2.90
N PHE A 146 -35.16 -7.06 -3.99
CA PHE A 146 -34.00 -6.78 -4.87
C PHE A 146 -34.41 -6.17 -6.23
N ASN A 147 -35.68 -5.81 -6.42
CA ASN A 147 -36.19 -5.34 -7.72
C ASN A 147 -35.80 -3.90 -8.08
N ASP A 148 -35.11 -3.17 -7.21
CA ASP A 148 -34.66 -1.81 -7.50
C ASP A 148 -33.10 -1.77 -7.58
N ASP A 149 -32.58 -1.38 -8.75
CA ASP A 149 -31.16 -1.17 -9.10
C ASP A 149 -30.21 -2.34 -8.80
N THR A 150 -29.93 -3.16 -9.81
CA THR A 150 -28.96 -4.27 -9.78
C THR A 150 -27.52 -3.83 -9.52
N LYS A 151 -27.19 -2.54 -9.68
CA LYS A 151 -25.86 -1.99 -9.44
C LYS A 151 -25.91 -0.82 -8.47
N PHE A 152 -25.15 -0.96 -7.40
CA PHE A 152 -24.93 0.13 -6.45
C PHE A 152 -23.62 0.86 -6.79
N ASN A 153 -23.64 2.19 -6.83
CA ASN A 153 -22.46 3.02 -7.03
C ASN A 153 -22.46 4.15 -6.01
N ASP A 154 -21.33 4.34 -5.34
CA ASP A 154 -21.11 5.44 -4.41
C ASP A 154 -19.77 6.10 -4.66
N ILE A 155 -19.75 7.44 -4.72
CA ILE A 155 -18.55 8.24 -4.97
C ILE A 155 -18.24 9.08 -3.73
N SER A 156 -16.99 9.02 -3.28
CA SER A 156 -16.58 9.76 -2.11
C SER A 156 -15.22 10.44 -2.28
N PRO A 157 -15.16 11.75 -2.02
CA PRO A 157 -13.91 12.46 -1.88
C PRO A 157 -13.26 12.11 -0.54
N ASN A 158 -11.91 12.16 -0.48
CA ASN A 158 -11.17 12.03 0.76
C ASN A 158 -9.85 12.79 0.71
N VAL A 159 -9.21 12.93 1.87
CA VAL A 159 -7.93 13.64 2.04
C VAL A 159 -7.01 12.79 2.90
N ASN A 160 -5.73 12.78 2.55
CA ASN A 160 -4.68 12.11 3.30
C ASN A 160 -3.56 13.11 3.59
N VAL A 161 -2.91 12.97 4.75
CA VAL A 161 -1.77 13.80 5.15
C VAL A 161 -0.60 12.92 5.54
N GLY A 162 0.61 13.45 5.37
CA GLY A 162 1.83 12.74 5.71
C GLY A 162 2.91 13.67 6.23
N PHE A 163 3.74 13.09 7.08
CA PHE A 163 4.97 13.66 7.60
C PHE A 163 6.08 12.62 7.47
N ASN A 164 7.28 13.06 7.13
CA ASN A 164 8.46 12.23 7.13
C ASN A 164 9.67 13.02 7.64
N PHE A 165 10.39 12.45 8.61
CA PHE A 165 11.70 12.89 9.06
C PHE A 165 12.77 11.97 8.49
N PHE A 166 13.86 12.53 8.02
CA PHE A 166 15.01 11.74 7.53
C PHE A 166 16.32 12.38 7.94
N SER A 167 17.28 11.55 8.34
CA SER A 167 18.59 12.01 8.77
C SER A 167 19.63 10.90 8.62
N HIS A 168 20.71 11.16 7.86
CA HIS A 168 21.87 10.26 7.71
C HIS A 168 21.50 8.80 7.33
N GLY A 169 20.45 8.63 6.52
CA GLY A 169 19.94 7.32 6.10
C GLY A 169 18.85 6.73 7.00
N PHE A 170 18.60 7.31 8.17
CA PHE A 170 17.42 7.01 8.98
C PHE A 170 16.18 7.73 8.42
N ASN A 171 15.04 7.09 8.48
CA ASN A 171 13.74 7.69 8.18
C ASN A 171 12.69 7.30 9.21
N LEU A 172 11.76 8.23 9.47
CA LEU A 172 10.58 8.02 10.29
C LEU A 172 9.41 8.76 9.62
N GLY A 173 8.43 8.00 9.19
CA GLY A 173 7.23 8.52 8.53
C GLY A 173 5.98 8.27 9.34
N VAL A 174 5.07 9.23 9.34
CA VAL A 174 3.70 9.09 9.86
C VAL A 174 2.75 9.63 8.82
N SER A 175 1.70 8.90 8.52
CA SER A 175 0.65 9.36 7.62
C SER A 175 -0.72 8.94 8.10
N VAL A 176 -1.70 9.73 7.73
CA VAL A 176 -3.11 9.51 8.07
C VAL A 176 -3.92 9.57 6.79
N TYR A 177 -4.67 8.51 6.57
CA TYR A 177 -5.52 8.31 5.41
C TYR A 177 -7.00 8.36 5.81
N ASN A 178 -7.81 8.77 4.85
CA ASN A 178 -9.26 8.84 5.00
C ASN A 178 -9.69 9.78 6.14
N LEU A 179 -9.16 11.02 6.13
CA LEU A 179 -9.48 12.05 7.12
C LEU A 179 -10.96 12.48 7.07
N MET A 180 -11.57 12.40 5.88
CA MET A 180 -12.98 12.69 5.69
C MET A 180 -13.75 11.37 5.69
N SER A 181 -14.14 10.90 6.87
CA SER A 181 -15.02 9.74 7.00
C SER A 181 -16.44 10.16 6.63
N TRP A 182 -16.87 9.82 5.41
CA TRP A 182 -18.24 9.98 4.98
C TRP A 182 -19.04 8.74 5.38
N GLU A 183 -20.24 8.93 5.88
CA GLU A 183 -21.17 7.84 6.08
C GLU A 183 -21.56 7.25 4.73
N ASN A 184 -21.34 5.95 4.59
CA ASN A 184 -21.75 5.24 3.38
C ASN A 184 -23.25 4.94 3.46
N THR A 185 -23.99 5.29 2.40
CA THR A 185 -25.46 5.08 2.37
C THR A 185 -25.85 3.61 2.24
N VAL A 186 -24.92 2.73 1.81
CA VAL A 186 -25.18 1.28 1.65
C VAL A 186 -25.03 0.50 2.93
N TYR A 187 -24.00 0.83 3.69
CA TYR A 187 -23.71 0.19 4.97
C TYR A 187 -23.93 1.22 6.07
N ARG A 188 -25.21 1.42 6.45
CA ARG A 188 -25.61 2.32 7.55
C ARG A 188 -25.10 1.89 8.92
N GLU A 189 -24.32 0.84 9.01
CA GLU A 189 -23.77 0.32 10.26
C GLU A 189 -22.30 0.72 10.42
N GLU A 190 -21.87 0.81 11.69
CA GLU A 190 -20.54 1.24 12.18
C GLU A 190 -19.32 0.50 11.58
N ASN A 191 -19.51 -0.34 10.55
CA ASN A 191 -18.54 -1.30 10.05
C ASN A 191 -18.03 -1.00 8.64
N ASP A 192 -18.16 0.21 8.11
CA ASP A 192 -17.58 0.56 6.80
C ASP A 192 -16.05 0.69 6.91
N LEU A 193 -15.37 -0.45 6.73
CA LEU A 193 -13.92 -0.58 6.84
C LEU A 193 -13.17 0.03 5.67
N GLN A 194 -13.80 0.24 4.53
CA GLN A 194 -13.11 0.75 3.32
C GLN A 194 -12.73 2.22 3.45
N ARG A 195 -13.40 2.96 4.31
CA ARG A 195 -13.17 4.40 4.54
C ARG A 195 -12.73 4.71 5.95
N ALA A 196 -12.40 3.71 6.72
CA ALA A 196 -11.98 3.93 8.08
C ALA A 196 -10.67 4.73 8.13
N PHE A 197 -10.64 5.66 9.05
CA PHE A 197 -9.44 6.40 9.41
C PHE A 197 -8.27 5.42 9.63
N THR A 198 -7.21 5.59 8.86
CA THR A 198 -6.06 4.68 8.85
C THR A 198 -4.79 5.46 9.13
N VAL A 199 -3.99 4.98 10.07
CA VAL A 199 -2.67 5.54 10.39
C VAL A 199 -1.60 4.57 9.94
N PHE A 200 -0.59 5.10 9.24
CA PHE A 200 0.65 4.38 8.94
C PHE A 200 1.81 5.02 9.69
N ILE A 201 2.66 4.18 10.25
CA ILE A 201 3.94 4.58 10.84
C ILE A 201 5.01 3.73 10.18
N SER A 202 5.98 4.38 9.55
CA SER A 202 7.09 3.71 8.88
C SER A 202 8.41 4.16 9.45
N THR A 203 9.36 3.26 9.61
CA THR A 203 10.73 3.59 9.98
C THR A 203 11.70 2.67 9.26
N GLY A 204 12.89 3.18 9.01
CA GLY A 204 13.95 2.41 8.37
C GLY A 204 15.30 3.09 8.50
N MET A 205 16.35 2.31 8.22
CA MET A 205 17.72 2.76 8.23
C MET A 205 18.45 2.21 7.02
N GLU A 206 19.25 3.03 6.36
CA GLU A 206 20.09 2.60 5.25
C GLU A 206 21.54 2.49 5.68
N TRP A 207 22.10 1.29 5.52
CA TRP A 207 23.52 1.00 5.80
C TRP A 207 24.25 0.59 4.52
N LYS A 208 25.33 1.27 4.21
CA LYS A 208 26.28 0.88 3.17
C LYS A 208 27.28 -0.10 3.80
N VAL A 209 27.16 -1.38 3.47
CA VAL A 209 28.00 -2.45 4.03
C VAL A 209 29.31 -2.58 3.25
N LYS A 210 29.25 -2.41 1.93
CA LYS A 210 30.38 -2.37 0.99
C LYS A 210 30.08 -1.36 -0.11
N GLU A 211 31.04 -1.04 -0.97
CA GLU A 211 30.85 -0.07 -2.08
C GLU A 211 29.57 -0.32 -2.86
N ASN A 212 29.26 -1.58 -3.15
CA ASN A 212 28.16 -1.99 -4.01
C ASN A 212 26.97 -2.60 -3.25
N TRP A 213 27.04 -2.70 -1.91
CA TRP A 213 26.02 -3.38 -1.11
C TRP A 213 25.39 -2.45 -0.08
N LEU A 214 24.07 -2.37 -0.15
CA LEU A 214 23.23 -1.66 0.82
C LEU A 214 22.34 -2.66 1.55
N ILE A 215 22.14 -2.44 2.85
CA ILE A 215 21.13 -3.14 3.65
C ILE A 215 20.21 -2.08 4.24
N ARG A 216 18.89 -2.31 4.10
CA ARG A 216 17.87 -1.36 4.57
C ARG A 216 16.81 -2.09 5.37
N PRO A 217 17.02 -2.32 6.68
CA PRO A 217 15.96 -2.76 7.57
C PRO A 217 14.90 -1.68 7.69
N ALA A 218 13.66 -2.11 7.71
CA ALA A 218 12.50 -1.21 7.82
C ALA A 218 11.32 -1.91 8.51
N MET A 219 10.44 -1.10 9.04
CA MET A 219 9.20 -1.51 9.69
C MET A 219 8.07 -0.61 9.21
N LEU A 220 6.91 -1.20 8.97
CA LEU A 220 5.67 -0.49 8.67
C LEU A 220 4.58 -0.99 9.61
N ILE A 221 3.97 -0.06 10.30
CA ILE A 221 2.78 -0.29 11.14
C ILE A 221 1.59 0.34 10.45
N ARG A 222 0.48 -0.39 10.43
CA ARG A 222 -0.83 0.13 10.04
C ARG A 222 -1.80 -0.11 11.18
N THR A 223 -2.55 0.90 11.54
CA THR A 223 -3.70 0.78 12.44
C THR A 223 -4.90 1.49 11.85
N GLN A 224 -6.06 0.89 12.00
CA GLN A 224 -7.30 1.38 11.45
C GLN A 224 -8.38 1.36 12.54
N LYS A 225 -9.27 2.35 12.55
CA LYS A 225 -10.38 2.39 13.53
C LYS A 225 -11.25 1.14 13.36
N ASN A 226 -11.50 0.42 14.44
CA ASN A 226 -12.30 -0.80 14.49
C ASN A 226 -11.81 -2.00 13.65
N ALA A 227 -10.56 -1.97 13.21
CA ALA A 227 -9.97 -3.02 12.39
C ALA A 227 -8.59 -3.45 12.92
N ASP A 228 -7.89 -4.22 12.10
CA ASP A 228 -6.65 -4.87 12.44
C ASP A 228 -5.49 -3.90 12.67
N PHE A 229 -4.66 -4.25 13.62
CA PHE A 229 -3.29 -3.79 13.69
C PHE A 229 -2.43 -4.67 12.79
N GLN A 230 -1.65 -4.06 11.90
CA GLN A 230 -0.69 -4.76 11.07
C GLN A 230 0.71 -4.26 11.33
N LEU A 231 1.63 -5.19 11.39
CA LEU A 231 3.06 -4.96 11.50
C LEU A 231 3.79 -5.70 10.38
N ASP A 232 4.52 -4.97 9.55
CA ASP A 232 5.44 -5.51 8.56
C ASP A 232 6.88 -5.23 9.02
N ILE A 233 7.70 -6.27 9.10
CA ILE A 233 9.14 -6.17 9.36
C ILE A 233 9.84 -6.68 8.11
N MET A 234 10.78 -5.89 7.59
CA MET A 234 11.43 -6.16 6.31
C MET A 234 12.90 -5.76 6.33
N SER A 235 13.69 -6.33 5.42
CA SER A 235 15.08 -5.92 5.21
C SER A 235 15.43 -6.01 3.73
N GLU A 236 15.61 -4.87 3.08
CA GLU A 236 16.10 -4.84 1.70
C GLU A 236 17.62 -5.07 1.67
N ILE A 237 18.03 -6.02 0.84
CA ILE A 237 19.44 -6.25 0.49
C ILE A 237 19.60 -5.85 -0.97
N ARG A 238 20.36 -4.80 -1.25
CA ARG A 238 20.53 -4.25 -2.60
C ARG A 238 21.99 -4.30 -3.02
N TYR A 239 22.20 -4.84 -4.21
CA TYR A 239 23.46 -4.76 -4.94
C TYR A 239 23.36 -3.73 -6.06
N ILE A 240 24.33 -2.82 -6.15
CA ILE A 240 24.43 -1.81 -7.19
C ILE A 240 25.68 -2.10 -8.00
N SER A 241 25.50 -2.42 -9.28
CA SER A 241 26.60 -2.68 -10.20
C SER A 241 27.27 -1.37 -10.66
N ASN A 242 28.54 -1.45 -11.07
CA ASN A 242 29.31 -0.31 -11.59
C ASN A 242 28.69 0.35 -12.84
N ASN A 243 27.84 -0.36 -13.57
CA ASN A 243 27.09 0.18 -14.71
C ASN A 243 25.77 0.87 -14.33
N GLY A 244 25.50 1.06 -13.05
CA GLY A 244 24.28 1.69 -12.52
C GLY A 244 23.04 0.79 -12.47
N SER A 245 23.15 -0.50 -12.87
CA SER A 245 22.08 -1.48 -12.67
C SER A 245 22.02 -1.90 -11.20
N SER A 246 20.86 -2.21 -10.68
CA SER A 246 20.74 -2.74 -9.31
C SER A 246 19.79 -3.94 -9.26
N PHE A 247 20.07 -4.79 -8.29
CA PHE A 247 19.23 -5.91 -7.92
C PHE A 247 18.99 -5.85 -6.42
N SER A 248 17.75 -6.00 -5.97
CA SER A 248 17.43 -6.08 -4.56
C SER A 248 16.50 -7.25 -4.25
N LEU A 249 16.70 -7.82 -3.07
CA LEU A 249 15.83 -8.79 -2.43
C LEU A 249 15.39 -8.24 -1.08
N THR A 250 14.09 -8.34 -0.81
CA THR A 250 13.50 -7.88 0.45
C THR A 250 12.65 -8.99 1.06
N PRO A 251 13.21 -9.86 1.88
CA PRO A 251 12.41 -10.72 2.74
C PRO A 251 11.61 -9.87 3.73
N PHE A 252 10.38 -10.29 4.01
CA PHE A 252 9.52 -9.63 4.98
C PHE A 252 8.65 -10.63 5.72
N SER A 253 8.23 -10.22 6.92
CA SER A 253 7.21 -10.88 7.70
C SER A 253 6.10 -9.89 8.01
N ARG A 254 4.87 -10.31 7.88
CA ARG A 254 3.66 -9.53 8.12
C ARG A 254 2.81 -10.22 9.16
N SER A 255 2.41 -9.48 10.18
CA SER A 255 1.53 -9.95 11.23
C SER A 255 0.30 -9.07 11.29
N PHE A 256 -0.87 -9.70 11.35
CA PHE A 256 -2.15 -9.04 11.60
C PHE A 256 -2.65 -9.44 12.97
N THR A 257 -3.16 -8.52 13.74
CA THR A 257 -3.77 -8.80 15.04
C THR A 257 -5.15 -8.15 15.11
N TYR A 258 -6.18 -8.95 15.27
CA TYR A 258 -7.55 -8.48 15.45
C TYR A 258 -7.95 -8.56 16.92
N ARG A 259 -8.21 -7.41 17.54
CA ARG A 259 -8.70 -7.16 18.92
C ARG A 259 -8.11 -8.01 20.04
N THR A 260 -7.96 -9.31 19.97
CA THR A 260 -7.43 -10.19 21.04
C THR A 260 -7.03 -11.57 20.54
N ILE A 261 -7.20 -11.85 19.25
CA ILE A 261 -6.87 -13.15 18.66
C ILE A 261 -5.54 -12.97 17.94
N SER A 262 -4.57 -13.86 18.17
CA SER A 262 -3.33 -13.93 17.40
C SER A 262 -3.70 -14.03 15.93
N GLY A 263 -3.43 -12.96 15.19
CA GLY A 263 -3.88 -12.81 13.83
C GLY A 263 -3.09 -13.67 12.85
N ASN A 264 -3.51 -13.62 11.61
CA ASN A 264 -2.84 -14.28 10.51
C ASN A 264 -1.43 -13.73 10.36
N GLN A 265 -0.49 -14.62 10.05
CA GLN A 265 0.88 -14.26 9.73
C GLN A 265 1.17 -14.67 8.29
N SER A 266 1.93 -13.84 7.59
CA SER A 266 2.48 -14.18 6.30
C SER A 266 3.98 -13.86 6.25
N VAL A 267 4.68 -14.57 5.39
CA VAL A 267 6.07 -14.29 5.04
C VAL A 267 6.16 -14.12 3.54
N GLY A 268 7.04 -13.27 3.09
CA GLY A 268 7.17 -13.04 1.67
C GLY A 268 8.55 -12.58 1.26
N LEU A 269 8.71 -12.52 -0.04
CA LEU A 269 9.93 -12.06 -0.69
C LEU A 269 9.56 -11.09 -1.82
N ASN A 270 10.21 -9.95 -1.81
CA ASN A 270 10.17 -9.00 -2.91
C ASN A 270 11.52 -9.01 -3.63
N ALA A 271 11.49 -9.12 -4.95
CA ALA A 271 12.65 -9.01 -5.82
C ALA A 271 12.47 -7.84 -6.78
N LEU A 272 13.49 -6.98 -6.93
CA LEU A 272 13.47 -5.83 -7.83
C LEU A 272 14.77 -5.77 -8.62
N ILE A 273 14.64 -5.68 -9.93
CA ILE A 273 15.75 -5.44 -10.86
C ILE A 273 15.54 -4.07 -11.49
N SER A 274 16.55 -3.21 -11.43
CA SER A 274 16.51 -1.89 -12.05
C SER A 274 17.69 -1.67 -12.96
N LYS A 275 17.40 -1.29 -14.19
CA LYS A 275 18.36 -0.85 -15.18
C LYS A 275 17.74 0.32 -15.93
N HIS A 276 18.33 1.51 -15.71
CA HIS A 276 17.78 2.73 -16.31
C HIS A 276 17.44 2.54 -17.79
N PRO A 277 16.23 2.93 -18.26
CA PRO A 277 15.17 3.61 -17.48
C PRO A 277 14.13 2.65 -16.84
N PHE A 278 14.30 1.33 -16.94
CA PHE A 278 13.30 0.35 -16.52
C PHE A 278 13.61 -0.28 -15.17
N SER A 279 12.54 -0.60 -14.43
CA SER A 279 12.56 -1.45 -13.25
C SER A 279 11.47 -2.51 -13.35
N LEU A 280 11.80 -3.74 -12.97
CA LEU A 280 10.90 -4.88 -12.91
C LEU A 280 10.92 -5.45 -11.50
N GLY A 281 9.77 -5.63 -10.90
CA GLY A 281 9.61 -6.17 -9.56
C GLY A 281 8.59 -7.30 -9.51
N TYR A 282 8.84 -8.22 -8.60
CA TYR A 282 7.93 -9.29 -8.27
C TYR A 282 7.93 -9.50 -6.76
N GLN A 283 6.75 -9.65 -6.17
CA GLN A 283 6.58 -10.00 -4.77
C GLN A 283 5.69 -11.21 -4.66
N PHE A 284 6.07 -12.10 -3.78
CA PHE A 284 5.28 -13.24 -3.35
C PHE A 284 5.06 -13.17 -1.84
N ASP A 285 3.80 -13.33 -1.42
CA ASP A 285 3.37 -13.28 -0.02
C ASP A 285 2.67 -14.60 0.32
N PHE A 286 3.22 -15.36 1.26
CA PHE A 286 2.75 -16.68 1.62
C PHE A 286 2.17 -16.70 3.05
N PRO A 287 0.92 -17.13 3.25
CA PRO A 287 0.33 -17.25 4.58
C PRO A 287 0.96 -18.42 5.35
N VAL A 288 1.42 -18.16 6.58
CA VAL A 288 2.00 -19.19 7.47
C VAL A 288 1.09 -19.56 8.62
N SER A 289 0.03 -18.78 8.87
CA SER A 289 -0.99 -19.09 9.86
C SER A 289 -2.37 -18.65 9.37
N GLY A 290 -3.42 -19.20 9.96
CA GLY A 290 -4.80 -18.94 9.54
C GLY A 290 -5.29 -19.95 8.53
N ASN A 291 -6.09 -19.53 7.56
CA ASN A 291 -6.61 -20.42 6.53
C ASN A 291 -5.55 -20.67 5.43
N ASN A 292 -4.71 -21.69 5.62
CA ASN A 292 -3.60 -22.04 4.71
C ASN A 292 -4.07 -22.66 3.37
N ALA A 293 -5.31 -22.42 2.98
CA ALA A 293 -5.93 -23.06 1.83
C ALA A 293 -5.61 -22.40 0.48
N TYR A 294 -4.73 -21.37 0.42
CA TYR A 294 -4.45 -20.70 -0.83
C TYR A 294 -2.95 -20.57 -1.12
N ALA A 295 -2.59 -20.47 -2.40
CA ALA A 295 -1.21 -20.43 -2.87
C ALA A 295 -0.46 -19.12 -2.62
N GLY A 296 -1.09 -18.12 -1.97
CA GLY A 296 -0.48 -16.84 -1.65
C GLY A 296 -0.88 -15.71 -2.61
N ASP A 297 -0.28 -14.55 -2.38
CA ASP A 297 -0.51 -13.35 -3.19
C ASP A 297 0.69 -13.08 -4.11
N HIS A 298 0.42 -12.72 -5.35
CA HIS A 298 1.42 -12.39 -6.35
C HIS A 298 1.28 -10.92 -6.77
N ILE A 299 2.39 -10.18 -6.73
CA ILE A 299 2.42 -8.78 -7.15
C ILE A 299 3.50 -8.58 -8.20
N PHE A 300 3.12 -8.02 -9.33
CA PHE A 300 4.01 -7.64 -10.42
C PHE A 300 4.12 -6.13 -10.47
N PHE A 301 5.33 -5.64 -10.69
CA PHE A 301 5.63 -4.22 -10.78
C PHE A 301 6.53 -3.95 -11.99
N ILE A 302 6.14 -2.95 -12.78
CA ILE A 302 6.95 -2.41 -13.87
C ILE A 302 7.01 -0.91 -13.69
N ALA A 303 8.20 -0.32 -13.79
CA ALA A 303 8.34 1.12 -13.78
C ALA A 303 9.27 1.63 -14.87
N TYR A 304 9.00 2.85 -15.28
CA TYR A 304 9.81 3.64 -16.18
C TYR A 304 10.26 4.92 -15.47
N GLN A 305 11.57 5.10 -15.40
CA GLN A 305 12.18 6.28 -14.79
C GLN A 305 12.24 7.41 -15.83
N LEU A 306 11.57 8.50 -15.51
CA LEU A 306 11.63 9.74 -16.28
C LEU A 306 12.97 10.43 -15.97
N SER A 307 13.78 10.71 -16.98
CA SER A 307 15.03 11.45 -16.79
C SER A 307 14.72 12.84 -16.23
N ALA A 308 15.23 13.15 -15.04
CA ALA A 308 15.28 14.52 -14.61
C ALA A 308 16.12 15.32 -15.64
N LYS A 309 15.63 16.47 -16.11
CA LYS A 309 16.39 17.30 -17.04
C LYS A 309 17.78 17.57 -16.44
N PRO A 310 18.87 17.32 -17.20
CA PRO A 310 20.22 17.58 -16.70
C PRO A 310 20.31 19.05 -16.25
N LYS A 311 20.94 19.30 -15.11
CA LYS A 311 21.28 20.65 -14.68
C LYS A 311 22.05 21.31 -15.82
N VAL A 312 21.50 22.34 -16.43
CA VAL A 312 22.25 23.22 -17.30
C VAL A 312 23.36 23.82 -16.44
N ALA A 313 24.56 23.28 -16.58
CA ALA A 313 25.75 23.87 -15.99
C ALA A 313 25.89 25.27 -16.59
N ASN A 314 25.53 26.32 -15.85
CA ASN A 314 25.90 27.67 -16.22
C ASN A 314 27.43 27.72 -16.22
N LYS A 315 28.05 27.56 -17.40
CA LYS A 315 29.42 28.01 -17.62
C LYS A 315 29.43 29.51 -17.34
N LYS A 316 29.90 29.89 -16.15
CA LYS A 316 30.36 31.26 -15.96
C LYS A 316 31.55 31.46 -16.90
N SER A 317 31.35 32.28 -17.92
CA SER A 317 32.39 32.94 -18.69
C SER A 317 33.15 33.93 -17.81
#